data_08661324ede89122dbfd7305ea457d86
#
_entry.id   08661324ede89122dbfd7305ea457d86
#
_cell.length_a   1.000
_cell.length_b   1.000
_cell.length_c   1.000
_cell.angle_alpha   90.00
_cell.angle_beta   90.00
_cell.angle_gamma   90.00
#
_symmetry.space_group_name_H-M   'P 1'
#
loop_
_entity.id
_entity.type
_entity.pdbx_description
1 polymer ?
#
loop_
_entity_poly.entity_id
_entity_poly.type
_entity_poly.pdbx_seq_one_letter_code
_entity_poly.pdbx_strand_id
1 'polypeptide(L)'
;MKLRQMAMTIDGQRIRQLASASQDGETLNLYIYDVIEGDSVDWWTGEKTESETSAAYFGQVLAEHLGVKQINLFVNSRGGSVIEAMGIRAHLLRHPAHKTAYVDGWAASAASFVLTGCDEIVMLTGSMQMLHSMWVLIIGNAKELRKAADDLDRMMAGNKQMYLERAGDKLTPEKLDEMMDAETWLTADECVEYGLADRVMAASEYKEIKQS
;
A
#
# COMPACT_ATOMS: atom_id res chain seq x y z
N MET A 1 19.68 16.25 4.31
CA MET A 1 18.86 17.03 5.27
C MET A 1 17.69 16.14 5.66
N LYS A 2 17.71 15.49 6.84
CA LYS A 2 16.62 14.59 7.28
C LYS A 2 15.42 15.46 7.64
N LEU A 3 14.33 15.37 6.87
CA LEU A 3 13.02 15.83 7.31
C LEU A 3 12.58 14.89 8.44
N ARG A 4 12.71 15.33 9.68
CA ARG A 4 12.07 14.69 10.83
C ARG A 4 10.56 14.78 10.62
N GLN A 5 9.89 13.65 10.47
CA GLN A 5 8.45 13.56 10.59
C GLN A 5 8.07 14.02 12.00
N MET A 6 7.30 15.10 12.08
CA MET A 6 6.63 15.47 13.32
C MET A 6 5.42 14.54 13.50
N ALA A 7 5.59 13.46 14.27
CA ALA A 7 4.44 12.75 14.81
C ALA A 7 3.75 13.72 15.79
N MET A 8 2.48 14.02 15.56
CA MET A 8 1.66 14.73 16.55
C MET A 8 1.49 13.81 17.76
N THR A 9 2.07 14.19 18.88
CA THR A 9 1.82 13.54 20.17
C THR A 9 0.78 14.36 20.92
N ILE A 10 -0.32 13.75 21.32
CA ILE A 10 -1.21 14.26 22.35
C ILE A 10 -0.81 13.50 23.63
N ASP A 11 -0.41 14.23 24.66
CA ASP A 11 0.03 13.70 25.98
C ASP A 11 1.20 12.67 25.95
N GLY A 12 2.18 12.84 25.05
CA GLY A 12 3.37 12.00 25.06
C GLY A 12 3.15 10.54 24.63
N GLN A 13 1.93 10.15 24.29
CA GLN A 13 1.62 8.85 23.69
C GLN A 13 1.41 9.01 22.18
N ARG A 14 2.16 8.26 21.40
CA ARG A 14 1.85 8.07 19.97
C ARG A 14 0.47 7.42 19.90
N ILE A 15 -0.49 8.05 19.22
CA ILE A 15 -1.74 7.38 18.88
C ILE A 15 -1.38 6.35 17.80
N ARG A 16 -1.05 5.14 18.24
CA ARG A 16 -0.68 4.00 17.40
C ARG A 16 -1.82 3.01 17.45
N GLN A 17 -2.82 3.20 16.61
CA GLN A 17 -3.82 2.17 16.36
C GLN A 17 -3.99 1.99 14.86
N LEU A 18 -3.02 1.30 14.24
CA LEU A 18 -3.07 0.94 12.83
C LEU A 18 -3.83 -0.37 12.58
N ALA A 19 -4.33 -1.01 13.63
CA ALA A 19 -5.24 -2.14 13.54
C ALA A 19 -6.29 -2.08 14.63
N SER A 20 -7.55 -2.38 14.31
CA SER A 20 -8.65 -2.50 15.27
C SER A 20 -9.63 -3.56 14.82
N ALA A 21 -10.04 -4.46 15.74
CA ALA A 21 -11.11 -5.40 15.51
C ALA A 21 -12.45 -4.79 15.91
N SER A 22 -13.54 -5.15 15.21
CA SER A 22 -14.89 -4.80 15.59
C SER A 22 -15.31 -5.44 16.92
N GLN A 23 -16.34 -4.90 17.57
CA GLN A 23 -16.84 -5.45 18.87
C GLN A 23 -17.34 -6.88 18.76
N ASP A 24 -17.88 -7.29 17.61
CA ASP A 24 -18.34 -8.66 17.33
C ASP A 24 -17.21 -9.61 16.89
N GLY A 25 -15.99 -9.09 16.67
CA GLY A 25 -14.82 -9.86 16.21
C GLY A 25 -14.93 -10.35 14.75
N GLU A 26 -15.89 -9.86 13.97
CA GLU A 26 -16.07 -10.29 12.58
C GLU A 26 -15.32 -9.42 11.56
N THR A 27 -15.00 -8.19 11.92
CA THR A 27 -14.31 -7.23 11.04
C THR A 27 -12.97 -6.79 11.64
N LEU A 28 -11.93 -6.77 10.84
CA LEU A 28 -10.62 -6.21 11.16
C LEU A 28 -10.39 -4.96 10.32
N ASN A 29 -10.15 -3.83 10.97
CA ASN A 29 -9.75 -2.59 10.30
C ASN A 29 -8.23 -2.44 10.38
N LEU A 30 -7.58 -2.22 9.23
CA LEU A 30 -6.15 -2.00 9.08
C LEU A 30 -5.91 -0.65 8.41
N TYR A 31 -4.81 0.00 8.73
CA TYR A 31 -4.51 1.34 8.23
C TYR A 31 -3.08 1.41 7.69
N ILE A 32 -2.92 2.01 6.51
CA ILE A 32 -1.64 2.43 5.94
C ILE A 32 -1.70 3.94 5.71
N TYR A 33 -1.43 4.71 6.77
CA TYR A 33 -1.52 6.17 6.76
C TYR A 33 -0.16 6.87 6.83
N ASP A 34 0.91 6.13 6.61
CA ASP A 34 2.27 6.63 6.60
C ASP A 34 3.09 5.98 5.47
N VAL A 35 4.39 6.24 5.46
CA VAL A 35 5.34 5.58 4.55
C VAL A 35 5.38 4.08 4.85
N ILE A 36 5.35 3.26 3.82
CA ILE A 36 5.55 1.83 3.93
C ILE A 36 7.05 1.57 4.13
N GLU A 37 7.42 1.07 5.30
CA GLU A 37 8.81 0.81 5.66
C GLU A 37 8.94 -0.41 6.56
N GLY A 38 10.08 -1.09 6.49
CA GLY A 38 10.40 -2.20 7.38
C GLY A 38 10.90 -1.73 8.74
N ASP A 39 11.06 -2.68 9.66
CA ASP A 39 11.72 -2.42 10.93
C ASP A 39 13.12 -1.89 10.71
N SER A 40 13.56 -1.00 11.57
CA SER A 40 14.87 -0.38 11.47
C SER A 40 15.68 -0.56 12.75
N VAL A 41 17.00 -0.54 12.60
CA VAL A 41 17.95 -0.52 13.70
C VAL A 41 18.82 0.71 13.55
N ASP A 42 18.84 1.57 14.58
CA ASP A 42 19.80 2.66 14.61
C ASP A 42 21.21 2.06 14.74
N TRP A 43 22.03 2.27 13.72
CA TRP A 43 23.36 1.65 13.64
C TRP A 43 24.34 2.18 14.71
N TRP A 44 24.04 3.34 15.30
CA TRP A 44 24.89 3.96 16.33
C TRP A 44 24.49 3.52 17.74
N THR A 45 23.19 3.47 18.03
CA THR A 45 22.68 3.12 19.36
C THR A 45 22.31 1.64 19.50
N GLY A 46 22.10 0.93 18.37
CA GLY A 46 21.57 -0.43 18.36
C GLY A 46 20.07 -0.49 18.71
N GLU A 47 19.40 0.66 18.85
CA GLU A 47 17.97 0.72 19.14
C GLU A 47 17.15 0.21 17.97
N LYS A 48 16.23 -0.70 18.26
CA LYS A 48 15.28 -1.22 17.28
C LYS A 48 14.02 -0.37 17.26
N THR A 49 13.56 -0.03 16.07
CA THR A 49 12.26 0.61 15.84
C THR A 49 11.42 -0.32 14.97
N GLU A 50 10.32 -0.81 15.53
CA GLU A 50 9.34 -1.59 14.79
C GLU A 50 8.45 -0.65 13.98
N SER A 51 8.17 -1.04 12.74
CA SER A 51 7.29 -0.30 11.84
C SER A 51 5.92 -0.96 11.76
N GLU A 52 4.87 -0.20 12.06
CA GLU A 52 3.48 -0.65 11.95
C GLU A 52 2.98 -0.67 10.48
N THR A 53 3.85 -0.29 9.52
CA THR A 53 3.63 -0.41 8.08
C THR A 53 4.56 -1.45 7.45
N SER A 54 5.19 -2.30 8.26
CA SER A 54 6.04 -3.39 7.79
C SER A 54 5.23 -4.63 7.42
N ALA A 55 5.76 -5.44 6.52
CA ALA A 55 5.19 -6.75 6.19
C ALA A 55 5.15 -7.68 7.42
N ALA A 56 6.13 -7.56 8.32
CA ALA A 56 6.18 -8.34 9.55
C ALA A 56 5.00 -7.99 10.48
N TYR A 57 4.72 -6.70 10.69
CA TYR A 57 3.57 -6.24 11.47
C TYR A 57 2.24 -6.73 10.89
N PHE A 58 2.01 -6.53 9.59
CA PHE A 58 0.80 -7.01 8.93
C PHE A 58 0.66 -8.52 9.00
N GLY A 59 1.76 -9.26 8.83
CA GLY A 59 1.78 -10.72 8.96
C GLY A 59 1.36 -11.20 10.34
N GLN A 60 1.84 -10.55 11.41
CA GLN A 60 1.48 -10.86 12.78
C GLN A 60 0.00 -10.55 13.05
N VAL A 61 -0.46 -9.32 12.74
CA VAL A 61 -1.85 -8.90 12.99
C VAL A 61 -2.84 -9.80 12.26
N LEU A 62 -2.57 -10.11 11.00
CA LEU A 62 -3.43 -11.00 10.20
C LEU A 62 -3.46 -12.43 10.74
N ALA A 63 -2.32 -12.95 11.23
CA ALA A 63 -2.25 -14.28 11.84
C ALA A 63 -3.01 -14.36 13.18
N GLU A 64 -3.05 -13.28 13.94
CA GLU A 64 -3.82 -13.19 15.20
C GLU A 64 -5.33 -13.08 14.97
N HIS A 65 -5.77 -12.73 13.75
CA HIS A 65 -7.18 -12.48 13.40
C HIS A 65 -7.72 -13.40 12.29
N LEU A 66 -7.26 -14.65 12.22
CA LEU A 66 -7.68 -15.60 11.18
C LEU A 66 -9.20 -15.90 11.16
N GLY A 67 -9.91 -15.61 12.25
CA GLY A 67 -11.34 -15.87 12.40
C GLY A 67 -12.26 -14.77 11.84
N VAL A 68 -11.72 -13.59 11.48
CA VAL A 68 -12.54 -12.50 10.93
C VAL A 68 -13.06 -12.86 9.53
N LYS A 69 -14.21 -12.33 9.18
CA LYS A 69 -14.84 -12.52 7.86
C LYS A 69 -14.54 -11.38 6.89
N GLN A 70 -14.29 -10.19 7.43
CA GLN A 70 -14.05 -8.96 6.68
C GLN A 70 -12.78 -8.28 7.16
N ILE A 71 -11.98 -7.80 6.23
CA ILE A 71 -10.86 -6.89 6.46
C ILE A 71 -11.13 -5.60 5.69
N ASN A 72 -11.12 -4.48 6.40
CA ASN A 72 -11.14 -3.15 5.79
C ASN A 72 -9.73 -2.57 5.87
N LEU A 73 -9.12 -2.29 4.73
CA LEU A 73 -7.81 -1.67 4.63
C LEU A 73 -7.96 -0.21 4.22
N PHE A 74 -7.70 0.70 5.13
CA PHE A 74 -7.75 2.14 4.86
C PHE A 74 -6.38 2.65 4.45
N VAL A 75 -6.29 3.35 3.31
CA VAL A 75 -5.02 3.77 2.72
C VAL A 75 -4.98 5.27 2.47
N ASN A 76 -3.96 5.92 3.02
CA ASN A 76 -3.55 7.28 2.71
C ASN A 76 -2.03 7.37 2.83
N SER A 77 -1.31 6.95 1.79
CA SER A 77 0.13 6.76 1.82
C SER A 77 0.81 7.20 0.52
N ARG A 78 1.99 7.74 0.67
CA ARG A 78 2.89 8.07 -0.45
C ARG A 78 3.65 6.85 -0.98
N GLY A 79 3.45 5.68 -0.39
CA GLY A 79 4.23 4.48 -0.69
C GLY A 79 5.48 4.35 0.17
N GLY A 80 6.55 3.79 -0.40
CA GLY A 80 7.80 3.53 0.29
C GLY A 80 8.49 2.26 -0.20
N SER A 81 8.81 1.35 0.71
CA SER A 81 9.48 0.09 0.38
C SER A 81 8.59 -0.84 -0.43
N VAL A 82 9.00 -1.12 -1.67
CA VAL A 82 8.31 -2.10 -2.53
C VAL A 82 8.37 -3.50 -1.93
N ILE A 83 9.47 -3.86 -1.26
CA ILE A 83 9.63 -5.18 -0.64
C ILE A 83 8.59 -5.37 0.47
N GLU A 84 8.41 -4.36 1.32
CA GLU A 84 7.39 -4.40 2.38
C GLU A 84 5.98 -4.44 1.78
N ALA A 85 5.69 -3.62 0.77
CA ALA A 85 4.40 -3.60 0.10
C ALA A 85 4.04 -4.96 -0.54
N MET A 86 5.02 -5.62 -1.19
CA MET A 86 4.84 -6.98 -1.72
C MET A 86 4.58 -8.01 -0.61
N GLY A 87 5.26 -7.88 0.52
CA GLY A 87 5.04 -8.72 1.70
C GLY A 87 3.64 -8.53 2.27
N ILE A 88 3.20 -7.29 2.47
CA ILE A 88 1.84 -6.95 2.93
C ILE A 88 0.80 -7.52 1.95
N ARG A 89 0.95 -7.27 0.65
CA ARG A 89 0.07 -7.84 -0.38
C ARG A 89 -0.03 -9.37 -0.27
N ALA A 90 1.10 -10.05 -0.12
CA ALA A 90 1.14 -11.50 -0.01
C ALA A 90 0.44 -12.01 1.27
N HIS A 91 0.51 -11.28 2.39
CA HIS A 91 -0.23 -11.60 3.61
C HIS A 91 -1.74 -11.41 3.42
N LEU A 92 -2.17 -10.32 2.78
CA LEU A 92 -3.58 -10.07 2.44
C LEU A 92 -4.13 -11.20 1.54
N LEU A 93 -3.44 -11.56 0.47
CA LEU A 93 -3.86 -12.63 -0.46
C LEU A 93 -4.02 -13.99 0.22
N ARG A 94 -3.19 -14.30 1.22
CA ARG A 94 -3.28 -15.57 1.96
C ARG A 94 -4.39 -15.60 3.00
N HIS A 95 -4.87 -14.43 3.44
CA HIS A 95 -5.90 -14.37 4.48
C HIS A 95 -7.27 -14.77 3.91
N PRO A 96 -8.06 -15.64 4.59
CA PRO A 96 -9.33 -16.17 4.06
C PRO A 96 -10.48 -15.16 4.05
N ALA A 97 -10.42 -14.09 4.87
CA ALA A 97 -11.46 -13.07 4.90
C ALA A 97 -11.62 -12.34 3.57
N HIS A 98 -12.79 -11.78 3.31
CA HIS A 98 -12.97 -10.79 2.24
C HIS A 98 -12.25 -9.49 2.60
N LYS A 99 -11.54 -8.88 1.65
CA LYS A 99 -10.72 -7.69 1.85
C LYS A 99 -11.21 -6.55 0.98
N THR A 100 -11.64 -5.45 1.62
CA THR A 100 -11.98 -4.21 0.94
C THR A 100 -10.94 -3.14 1.28
N ALA A 101 -10.28 -2.59 0.27
CA ALA A 101 -9.40 -1.44 0.43
C ALA A 101 -10.19 -0.15 0.20
N TYR A 102 -10.03 0.81 1.08
CA TYR A 102 -10.58 2.16 0.98
C TYR A 102 -9.44 3.16 0.81
N VAL A 103 -9.41 3.85 -0.32
CA VAL A 103 -8.41 4.90 -0.55
C VAL A 103 -8.97 6.23 -0.07
N ASP A 104 -8.54 6.66 1.12
CA ASP A 104 -9.04 7.86 1.79
C ASP A 104 -8.47 9.15 1.22
N GLY A 105 -7.25 9.09 0.69
CA GLY A 105 -6.57 10.20 0.06
C GLY A 105 -5.68 9.70 -1.06
N TRP A 106 -4.46 9.32 -0.76
CA TRP A 106 -3.51 8.82 -1.75
C TRP A 106 -3.15 7.37 -1.53
N ALA A 107 -3.08 6.61 -2.61
CA ALA A 107 -2.39 5.34 -2.69
C ALA A 107 -1.31 5.47 -3.77
N ALA A 108 -0.15 6.03 -3.40
CA ALA A 108 0.90 6.32 -4.36
C ALA A 108 2.03 5.29 -4.29
N SER A 109 2.65 5.02 -5.45
CA SER A 109 3.84 4.17 -5.53
C SER A 109 3.61 2.78 -4.88
N ALA A 110 4.44 2.35 -3.95
CA ALA A 110 4.32 1.06 -3.27
C ALA A 110 2.95 0.84 -2.59
N ALA A 111 2.23 1.90 -2.17
CA ALA A 111 0.91 1.76 -1.59
C ALA A 111 -0.14 1.28 -2.61
N SER A 112 -0.01 1.63 -3.89
CA SER A 112 -0.89 1.13 -4.94
C SER A 112 -0.70 -0.37 -5.20
N PHE A 113 0.51 -0.92 -4.98
CA PHE A 113 0.73 -2.37 -5.04
C PHE A 113 -0.06 -3.11 -3.98
N VAL A 114 -0.11 -2.59 -2.74
CA VAL A 114 -0.84 -3.24 -1.65
C VAL A 114 -2.31 -3.41 -2.00
N LEU A 115 -2.93 -2.42 -2.65
CA LEU A 115 -4.34 -2.48 -3.05
C LEU A 115 -4.65 -3.74 -3.89
N THR A 116 -3.72 -4.15 -4.76
CA THR A 116 -3.91 -5.34 -5.63
C THR A 116 -3.99 -6.66 -4.85
N GLY A 117 -3.78 -6.64 -3.55
CA GLY A 117 -3.98 -7.78 -2.65
C GLY A 117 -5.39 -7.86 -2.05
N CYS A 118 -6.27 -6.90 -2.36
CA CYS A 118 -7.63 -6.84 -1.86
C CYS A 118 -8.64 -7.32 -2.92
N ASP A 119 -9.78 -7.84 -2.44
CA ASP A 119 -10.85 -8.35 -3.31
C ASP A 119 -11.66 -7.20 -3.91
N GLU A 120 -11.86 -6.12 -3.15
CA GLU A 120 -12.52 -4.89 -3.59
C GLU A 120 -11.63 -3.67 -3.29
N ILE A 121 -11.59 -2.71 -4.21
CA ILE A 121 -10.90 -1.43 -4.05
C ILE A 121 -11.91 -0.29 -4.27
N VAL A 122 -12.12 0.49 -3.22
CA VAL A 122 -13.05 1.62 -3.18
C VAL A 122 -12.26 2.92 -3.09
N MET A 123 -12.47 3.83 -4.04
CA MET A 123 -11.83 5.14 -4.04
C MET A 123 -12.79 6.18 -3.47
N LEU A 124 -12.37 6.98 -2.50
CA LEU A 124 -13.16 8.15 -2.11
C LEU A 124 -13.16 9.21 -3.21
N THR A 125 -14.25 9.94 -3.35
CA THR A 125 -14.28 11.11 -4.23
C THR A 125 -13.12 12.06 -3.89
N GLY A 126 -12.25 12.32 -4.86
CA GLY A 126 -11.06 13.16 -4.71
C GLY A 126 -9.80 12.42 -4.26
N SER A 127 -9.89 11.11 -3.96
CA SER A 127 -8.70 10.29 -3.76
C SER A 127 -7.99 9.97 -5.08
N MET A 128 -6.73 9.59 -5.00
CA MET A 128 -5.89 9.34 -6.18
C MET A 128 -5.00 8.11 -5.98
N GLN A 129 -4.69 7.43 -7.08
CA GLN A 129 -3.55 6.51 -7.14
C GLN A 129 -2.42 7.16 -7.95
N MET A 130 -1.17 6.80 -7.65
CA MET A 130 -0.03 7.20 -8.46
C MET A 130 0.85 6.00 -8.80
N LEU A 131 1.09 5.85 -10.09
CA LEU A 131 1.90 4.79 -10.66
C LEU A 131 3.20 5.35 -11.20
N HIS A 132 4.30 4.73 -10.85
CA HIS A 132 5.61 5.06 -11.41
C HIS A 132 6.55 3.86 -11.40
N SER A 133 7.60 3.93 -12.21
CA SER A 133 8.67 2.94 -12.20
C SER A 133 9.47 2.99 -10.90
N MET A 134 9.91 1.83 -10.41
CA MET A 134 10.76 1.74 -9.21
C MET A 134 12.05 2.53 -9.42
N TRP A 135 12.53 3.13 -8.35
CA TRP A 135 13.83 3.77 -8.35
C TRP A 135 14.67 3.31 -7.14
N VAL A 136 15.97 3.32 -7.30
CA VAL A 136 16.93 3.03 -6.22
C VAL A 136 18.03 4.07 -6.23
N LEU A 137 18.63 4.31 -5.07
CA LEU A 137 19.86 5.05 -4.95
C LEU A 137 21.02 4.05 -4.88
N ILE A 138 21.91 4.08 -5.85
CA ILE A 138 23.07 3.20 -5.91
C ILE A 138 24.33 3.98 -6.26
N ILE A 139 25.45 3.59 -5.66
CA ILE A 139 26.79 4.09 -5.94
C ILE A 139 27.64 2.89 -6.33
N GLY A 140 28.29 2.95 -7.48
CA GLY A 140 29.11 1.85 -7.97
C GLY A 140 29.87 2.20 -9.24
N ASN A 141 30.66 1.27 -9.73
CA ASN A 141 31.32 1.38 -11.04
C ASN A 141 30.35 1.10 -12.19
N ALA A 142 30.76 1.34 -13.42
CA ALA A 142 29.90 1.21 -14.61
C ALA A 142 29.27 -0.18 -14.78
N LYS A 143 29.94 -1.26 -14.35
CA LYS A 143 29.42 -2.62 -14.42
C LYS A 143 28.31 -2.84 -13.38
N GLU A 144 28.52 -2.35 -12.16
CA GLU A 144 27.57 -2.43 -11.06
C GLU A 144 26.30 -1.62 -11.35
N LEU A 145 26.44 -0.41 -11.91
CA LEU A 145 25.31 0.43 -12.29
C LEU A 145 24.47 -0.20 -13.41
N ARG A 146 25.10 -0.81 -14.43
CA ARG A 146 24.35 -1.53 -15.47
C ARG A 146 23.62 -2.73 -14.90
N LYS A 147 24.31 -3.50 -14.03
CA LYS A 147 23.64 -4.63 -13.37
C LYS A 147 22.44 -4.21 -12.55
N ALA A 148 22.53 -3.11 -11.81
CA ALA A 148 21.42 -2.59 -11.04
C ALA A 148 20.24 -2.16 -11.92
N ALA A 149 20.50 -1.53 -13.07
CA ALA A 149 19.47 -1.20 -14.04
C ALA A 149 18.78 -2.47 -14.58
N ASP A 150 19.55 -3.49 -14.99
CA ASP A 150 18.99 -4.77 -15.45
C ASP A 150 18.16 -5.47 -14.37
N ASP A 151 18.57 -5.39 -13.10
CA ASP A 151 17.83 -5.97 -11.96
C ASP A 151 16.52 -5.20 -11.71
N LEU A 152 16.52 -3.86 -11.79
CA LEU A 152 15.32 -3.04 -11.69
C LEU A 152 14.29 -3.37 -12.78
N ASP A 153 14.74 -3.51 -14.03
CA ASP A 153 13.86 -3.87 -15.15
C ASP A 153 13.17 -5.21 -14.91
N ARG A 154 13.90 -6.20 -14.37
CA ARG A 154 13.32 -7.51 -14.01
C ARG A 154 12.31 -7.42 -12.86
N MET A 155 12.62 -6.63 -11.81
CA MET A 155 11.70 -6.40 -10.70
C MET A 155 10.44 -5.70 -11.18
N MET A 156 10.59 -4.70 -12.07
CA MET A 156 9.45 -3.98 -12.65
C MET A 156 8.54 -4.87 -13.46
N ALA A 157 9.08 -5.82 -14.23
CA ALA A 157 8.27 -6.77 -14.99
C ALA A 157 7.32 -7.57 -14.08
N GLY A 158 7.81 -8.01 -12.90
CA GLY A 158 6.98 -8.70 -11.90
C GLY A 158 5.93 -7.78 -11.27
N ASN A 159 6.29 -6.53 -10.98
CA ASN A 159 5.35 -5.57 -10.38
C ASN A 159 4.24 -5.14 -11.34
N LYS A 160 4.56 -4.94 -12.62
CA LYS A 160 3.58 -4.64 -13.68
C LYS A 160 2.53 -5.75 -13.78
N GLN A 161 2.93 -7.01 -13.64
CA GLN A 161 2.01 -8.14 -13.68
C GLN A 161 0.91 -8.03 -12.62
N MET A 162 1.20 -7.53 -11.43
CA MET A 162 0.18 -7.37 -10.36
C MET A 162 -0.91 -6.38 -10.74
N TYR A 163 -0.56 -5.28 -11.40
CA TYR A 163 -1.54 -4.31 -11.90
C TYR A 163 -2.38 -4.88 -13.05
N LEU A 164 -1.74 -5.60 -13.98
CA LEU A 164 -2.43 -6.21 -15.12
C LEU A 164 -3.41 -7.31 -14.67
N GLU A 165 -3.02 -8.14 -13.69
CA GLU A 165 -3.91 -9.13 -13.08
C GLU A 165 -5.12 -8.47 -12.41
N ARG A 166 -4.91 -7.32 -11.73
CA ARG A 166 -5.98 -6.58 -11.09
C ARG A 166 -6.91 -5.92 -12.11
N ALA A 167 -6.35 -5.29 -13.12
CA ALA A 167 -7.07 -4.51 -14.13
C ALA A 167 -7.83 -5.37 -15.15
N GLY A 168 -7.37 -6.60 -15.37
CA GLY A 168 -7.91 -7.47 -16.41
C GLY A 168 -7.77 -6.82 -17.80
N ASP A 169 -8.83 -6.94 -18.61
CA ASP A 169 -8.83 -6.41 -19.99
C ASP A 169 -8.94 -4.87 -20.08
N LYS A 170 -9.07 -4.17 -18.94
CA LYS A 170 -9.23 -2.71 -18.94
C LYS A 170 -7.91 -1.94 -19.08
N LEU A 171 -6.78 -2.59 -18.86
CA LEU A 171 -5.47 -1.96 -18.93
C LEU A 171 -4.51 -2.82 -19.73
N THR A 172 -3.95 -2.28 -20.82
CA THR A 172 -2.95 -3.00 -21.61
C THR A 172 -1.54 -2.80 -21.02
N PRO A 173 -0.60 -3.75 -21.27
CA PRO A 173 0.80 -3.60 -20.85
C PRO A 173 1.44 -2.29 -21.35
N GLU A 174 1.19 -1.92 -22.61
CA GLU A 174 1.76 -0.71 -23.21
C GLU A 174 1.23 0.56 -22.53
N LYS A 175 -0.07 0.59 -22.18
CA LYS A 175 -0.66 1.73 -21.47
C LYS A 175 -0.15 1.83 -20.04
N LEU A 176 0.04 0.69 -19.37
CA LEU A 176 0.66 0.67 -18.04
C LEU A 176 2.11 1.18 -18.08
N ASP A 177 2.89 0.76 -19.08
CA ASP A 177 4.25 1.23 -19.28
C ASP A 177 4.31 2.76 -19.47
N GLU A 178 3.46 3.30 -20.35
CA GLU A 178 3.30 4.74 -20.56
C GLU A 178 2.98 5.48 -19.25
N MET A 179 2.04 4.96 -18.45
CA MET A 179 1.64 5.56 -17.18
C MET A 179 2.78 5.55 -16.16
N MET A 180 3.51 4.45 -16.06
CA MET A 180 4.59 4.31 -15.09
C MET A 180 5.80 5.18 -15.44
N ASP A 181 6.14 5.29 -16.72
CA ASP A 181 7.24 6.14 -17.20
C ASP A 181 6.91 7.63 -17.06
N ALA A 182 5.63 7.99 -17.14
CA ALA A 182 5.15 9.37 -16.98
C ALA A 182 4.87 9.75 -15.50
N GLU A 183 5.08 8.85 -14.54
CA GLU A 183 4.72 9.06 -13.12
C GLU A 183 3.27 9.54 -12.97
N THR A 184 2.32 8.72 -13.46
CA THR A 184 0.93 9.16 -13.64
C THR A 184 0.14 9.15 -12.35
N TRP A 185 -0.51 10.28 -12.06
CA TRP A 185 -1.54 10.41 -11.06
C TRP A 185 -2.91 10.14 -11.68
N LEU A 186 -3.63 9.18 -11.14
CA LEU A 186 -4.97 8.79 -11.58
C LEU A 186 -6.01 9.25 -10.58
N THR A 187 -7.06 9.90 -11.05
CA THR A 187 -8.26 10.19 -10.27
C THR A 187 -9.02 8.92 -9.92
N ALA A 188 -9.97 9.01 -8.99
CA ALA A 188 -10.81 7.89 -8.60
C ALA A 188 -11.56 7.28 -9.80
N ASP A 189 -12.11 8.14 -10.68
CA ASP A 189 -12.86 7.70 -11.87
C ASP A 189 -11.94 7.01 -12.88
N GLU A 190 -10.75 7.54 -13.14
CA GLU A 190 -9.74 6.91 -14.02
C GLU A 190 -9.27 5.56 -13.46
N CYS A 191 -9.12 5.43 -12.13
CA CYS A 191 -8.79 4.15 -11.52
C CYS A 191 -9.88 3.09 -11.79
N VAL A 192 -11.16 3.47 -11.77
CA VAL A 192 -12.28 2.57 -12.11
C VAL A 192 -12.29 2.25 -13.61
N GLU A 193 -12.04 3.24 -14.45
CA GLU A 193 -11.94 3.07 -15.91
C GLU A 193 -10.87 2.04 -16.28
N TYR A 194 -9.67 2.16 -15.69
CA TYR A 194 -8.55 1.26 -15.94
C TYR A 194 -8.59 -0.04 -15.13
N GLY A 195 -9.64 -0.29 -14.32
CA GLY A 195 -9.76 -1.53 -13.52
C GLY A 195 -8.82 -1.60 -12.31
N LEU A 196 -8.20 -0.49 -11.96
CA LEU A 196 -7.35 -0.34 -10.77
C LEU A 196 -8.17 -0.07 -9.49
N ALA A 197 -9.47 0.20 -9.64
CA ALA A 197 -10.46 0.25 -8.57
C ALA A 197 -11.80 -0.30 -9.08
N ASP A 198 -12.71 -0.64 -8.15
CA ASP A 198 -14.02 -1.20 -8.49
C ASP A 198 -15.09 -0.12 -8.56
N ARG A 199 -15.04 0.86 -7.63
CA ARG A 199 -16.02 1.94 -7.57
C ARG A 199 -15.49 3.19 -6.87
N VAL A 200 -16.16 4.29 -7.14
CA VAL A 200 -15.99 5.54 -6.39
C VAL A 200 -17.08 5.63 -5.33
N MET A 201 -16.72 6.07 -4.13
CA MET A 201 -17.62 6.25 -2.99
C MET A 201 -17.76 7.73 -2.66
N ALA A 202 -18.99 8.19 -2.48
CA ALA A 202 -19.26 9.54 -2.03
C ALA A 202 -19.02 9.70 -0.51
N ALA A 203 -18.68 10.92 -0.08
CA ALA A 203 -18.41 11.21 1.33
C ALA A 203 -19.59 10.91 2.28
N SER A 204 -20.82 10.91 1.78
CA SER A 204 -22.04 10.54 2.55
C SER A 204 -22.06 9.05 2.92
N GLU A 205 -21.62 8.18 2.02
CA GLU A 205 -21.57 6.72 2.22
C GLU A 205 -20.45 6.34 3.18
N TYR A 206 -19.33 7.07 3.17
CA TYR A 206 -18.16 6.79 4.00
C TYR A 206 -18.44 6.89 5.51
N LYS A 207 -19.44 7.69 5.92
CA LYS A 207 -19.82 7.82 7.32
C LYS A 207 -20.36 6.53 7.93
N GLU A 208 -20.92 5.66 7.12
CA GLU A 208 -21.51 4.39 7.56
C GLU A 208 -20.46 3.32 7.89
N ILE A 209 -19.30 3.38 7.21
CA ILE A 209 -18.22 2.39 7.39
C ILE A 209 -17.50 2.54 8.74
N LYS A 210 -17.40 3.79 9.27
CA LYS A 210 -16.73 4.05 10.56
C LYS A 210 -17.56 3.69 11.79
N GLN A 211 -18.83 3.31 11.62
CA GLN A 211 -19.76 2.99 12.72
C GLN A 211 -20.02 1.48 12.85
N SER A 212 -19.54 0.69 11.94
CA SER A 212 -19.56 -0.78 11.97
C SER A 212 -18.21 -1.32 12.41
#